data_f61764fe5b0874967a532c189e3612d8
#
_entry.id   f61764fe5b0874967a532c189e3612d8
#
_cell.length_a   1.000
_cell.length_b   1.000
_cell.length_c   1.000
_cell.angle_alpha   90.00
_cell.angle_beta   90.00
_cell.angle_gamma   90.00
#
_symmetry.space_group_name_H-M   'P 1'
#
loop_
_entity.id
_entity.type
_entity.pdbx_description
1 polymer ?
#
loop_
_entity_poly.entity_id
_entity_poly.type
_entity_poly.pdbx_seq_one_letter_code
_entity_poly.pdbx_strand_id
1 'polypeptide(L)'
;GLQPYDLENPADDVAMTTTDGGETVPFIVRQEIGYQARDQYTIFTLHKPGEDWTPVQPQSQWNRRLLVTHGGNCRGDRDTSSPRTDDYAGTIPGNPLIEQSYITALGLGWSVLSTAQLNLGHNCNLSYQAESLMMAKERFIEQYGELRYTVGTGCSGGAITQNMIANAYPGLYQGLLTTCTYPDVMSTATQFADYHMLLRYFGLNVENLQDPSNLPELIVARDGTIYTLLEQNAIYGHLAGVVNASVADTALFGEAVDPASSCGGVSEEERFDQDTNPSG
;
A
#
# COMPACT_ATOMS: atom_id res chain seq x y z
N GLY A 1 6.33 2.93 18.05
CA GLY A 1 5.68 1.67 17.64
C GLY A 1 5.33 0.80 18.84
N LEU A 2 4.54 -0.24 18.64
CA LEU A 2 4.19 -1.20 19.70
C LEU A 2 5.45 -1.90 20.22
N GLN A 3 5.49 -2.14 21.54
CA GLN A 3 6.55 -2.89 22.22
C GLN A 3 5.95 -4.17 22.82
N PRO A 4 6.72 -5.25 22.96
CA PRO A 4 6.26 -6.45 23.65
C PRO A 4 5.79 -6.11 25.07
N TYR A 5 4.66 -6.66 25.48
CA TYR A 5 4.09 -6.51 26.81
C TYR A 5 4.20 -7.83 27.59
N ASP A 6 4.80 -7.78 28.78
CA ASP A 6 4.97 -8.93 29.66
C ASP A 6 3.76 -9.04 30.61
N LEU A 7 2.96 -10.08 30.43
CA LEU A 7 1.78 -10.34 31.26
C LEU A 7 2.13 -10.79 32.69
N GLU A 8 3.31 -11.38 32.89
CA GLU A 8 3.76 -11.85 34.21
C GLU A 8 4.38 -10.71 35.03
N ASN A 9 4.97 -9.72 34.32
CA ASN A 9 5.57 -8.54 34.92
C ASN A 9 5.03 -7.27 34.22
N PRO A 10 3.75 -6.88 34.49
CA PRO A 10 3.15 -5.74 33.82
C PRO A 10 3.92 -4.44 34.09
N ALA A 11 4.18 -3.67 33.03
CA ALA A 11 4.81 -2.36 33.16
C ALA A 11 3.82 -1.35 33.77
N ASP A 12 4.30 -0.50 34.67
CA ASP A 12 3.49 0.53 35.34
C ASP A 12 3.21 1.75 34.41
N ASP A 13 3.92 1.87 33.28
CA ASP A 13 3.89 3.01 32.36
C ASP A 13 3.10 2.75 31.07
N VAL A 14 2.19 1.79 31.08
CA VAL A 14 1.34 1.50 29.92
C VAL A 14 0.48 2.73 29.59
N ALA A 15 0.57 3.19 28.35
CA ALA A 15 -0.24 4.29 27.87
C ALA A 15 -1.74 3.97 27.95
N MET A 16 -2.54 4.97 28.25
CA MET A 16 -4.01 4.86 28.23
C MET A 16 -4.57 5.42 26.93
N THR A 17 -5.67 4.87 26.47
CA THR A 17 -6.43 5.40 25.34
C THR A 17 -7.91 5.45 25.67
N THR A 18 -8.63 6.38 25.04
CA THR A 18 -10.10 6.44 25.13
C THR A 18 -10.67 6.12 23.75
N THR A 19 -11.43 5.04 23.68
CA THR A 19 -12.08 4.57 22.45
C THR A 19 -13.15 5.56 21.99
N ASP A 20 -13.60 5.44 20.75
CA ASP A 20 -14.72 6.25 20.23
C ASP A 20 -16.07 5.93 20.92
N GLY A 21 -16.15 4.79 21.61
CA GLY A 21 -17.25 4.46 22.53
C GLY A 21 -17.19 5.15 23.90
N GLY A 22 -16.13 5.93 24.17
CA GLY A 22 -15.91 6.65 25.42
C GLY A 22 -15.30 5.80 26.55
N GLU A 23 -14.90 4.57 26.30
CA GLU A 23 -14.21 3.73 27.27
C GLU A 23 -12.73 4.03 27.32
N THR A 24 -12.18 4.31 28.51
CA THR A 24 -10.74 4.50 28.71
C THR A 24 -10.10 3.22 29.19
N VAL A 25 -9.13 2.71 28.43
CA VAL A 25 -8.46 1.43 28.68
C VAL A 25 -6.94 1.55 28.51
N PRO A 26 -6.15 0.66 29.10
CA PRO A 26 -4.74 0.53 28.77
C PRO A 26 -4.55 0.23 27.27
N PHE A 27 -3.56 0.86 26.65
CA PHE A 27 -3.23 0.62 25.25
C PHE A 27 -2.41 -0.68 25.12
N ILE A 28 -3.05 -1.79 25.44
CA ILE A 28 -2.48 -3.13 25.29
C ILE A 28 -3.12 -3.75 24.06
N VAL A 29 -2.28 -4.31 23.18
CA VAL A 29 -2.69 -4.83 21.89
C VAL A 29 -2.36 -6.32 21.81
N ARG A 30 -3.37 -7.12 21.47
CA ARG A 30 -3.17 -8.50 21.04
C ARG A 30 -2.79 -8.50 19.56
N GLN A 31 -1.69 -9.16 19.24
CA GLN A 31 -1.29 -9.45 17.88
C GLN A 31 -1.54 -10.92 17.58
N GLU A 32 -2.20 -11.20 16.48
CA GLU A 32 -2.30 -12.53 15.89
C GLU A 32 -1.57 -12.54 14.57
N ILE A 33 -0.71 -13.53 14.36
CA ILE A 33 0.00 -13.79 13.11
C ILE A 33 -0.39 -15.18 12.64
N GLY A 34 -0.73 -15.32 11.37
CA GLY A 34 -1.05 -16.60 10.78
C GLY A 34 -0.72 -16.61 9.28
N TYR A 35 -1.05 -17.72 8.63
CA TYR A 35 -0.77 -17.95 7.22
C TYR A 35 -2.04 -18.34 6.50
N GLN A 36 -2.25 -17.76 5.33
CA GLN A 36 -3.33 -18.07 4.40
C GLN A 36 -2.95 -17.64 2.98
N ALA A 37 -3.60 -18.21 1.97
CA ALA A 37 -3.35 -17.81 0.58
C ALA A 37 -1.85 -17.74 0.24
N ARG A 38 -1.07 -18.68 0.77
CA ARG A 38 0.40 -18.83 0.63
C ARG A 38 1.24 -17.77 1.34
N ASP A 39 0.64 -16.87 2.10
CA ASP A 39 1.40 -15.80 2.75
C ASP A 39 0.86 -15.46 4.14
N GLN A 40 1.54 -14.55 4.80
CA GLN A 40 1.26 -14.17 6.18
C GLN A 40 0.12 -13.15 6.25
N TYR A 41 -0.70 -13.25 7.28
CA TYR A 41 -1.57 -12.16 7.74
C TYR A 41 -1.22 -11.77 9.17
N THR A 42 -1.61 -10.57 9.55
CA THR A 42 -1.54 -10.08 10.93
C THR A 42 -2.84 -9.37 11.30
N ILE A 43 -3.27 -9.58 12.54
CA ILE A 43 -4.41 -8.90 13.15
C ILE A 43 -3.94 -8.23 14.43
N PHE A 44 -4.32 -6.98 14.62
CA PHE A 44 -4.14 -6.26 15.88
C PHE A 44 -5.49 -5.84 16.42
N THR A 45 -5.67 -5.94 17.74
CA THR A 45 -6.85 -5.43 18.42
C THR A 45 -6.52 -5.03 19.85
N LEU A 46 -7.12 -3.96 20.37
CA LEU A 46 -7.03 -3.65 21.79
C LEU A 46 -7.52 -4.84 22.61
N HIS A 47 -6.78 -5.18 23.65
CA HIS A 47 -7.05 -6.36 24.45
C HIS A 47 -6.93 -6.06 25.94
N LYS A 48 -7.90 -6.53 26.72
CA LYS A 48 -7.84 -6.51 28.18
C LYS A 48 -7.34 -7.87 28.67
N PRO A 49 -6.09 -7.96 29.12
CA PRO A 49 -5.56 -9.21 29.64
C PRO A 49 -6.39 -9.73 30.82
N GLY A 50 -6.61 -11.04 30.83
CA GLY A 50 -7.40 -11.69 31.89
C GLY A 50 -8.91 -11.66 31.70
N GLU A 51 -9.44 -10.95 30.71
CA GLU A 51 -10.83 -11.00 30.30
C GLU A 51 -11.02 -11.92 29.08
N ASP A 52 -12.08 -12.72 29.09
CA ASP A 52 -12.40 -13.59 27.97
C ASP A 52 -12.86 -12.78 26.75
N TRP A 53 -12.49 -13.26 25.56
CA TRP A 53 -13.00 -12.76 24.29
C TRP A 53 -13.48 -13.93 23.45
N THR A 54 -14.76 -13.93 23.14
CA THR A 54 -15.37 -14.90 22.22
C THR A 54 -16.07 -14.17 21.07
N PRO A 55 -16.29 -14.82 19.92
CA PRO A 55 -16.97 -14.19 18.78
C PRO A 55 -18.40 -13.69 19.10
N VAL A 56 -19.06 -14.34 20.05
CA VAL A 56 -20.42 -13.96 20.48
C VAL A 56 -20.42 -12.95 21.63
N GLN A 57 -19.31 -12.86 22.35
CA GLN A 57 -19.12 -11.93 23.46
C GLN A 57 -17.72 -11.29 23.35
N PRO A 58 -17.53 -10.36 22.43
CA PRO A 58 -16.27 -9.63 22.31
C PRO A 58 -16.08 -8.68 23.49
N GLN A 59 -14.83 -8.33 23.78
CA GLN A 59 -14.52 -7.34 24.81
C GLN A 59 -15.05 -5.95 24.42
N SER A 60 -15.50 -5.18 25.41
CA SER A 60 -16.27 -3.92 25.24
C SER A 60 -15.52 -2.77 24.54
N GLN A 61 -14.18 -2.74 24.68
CA GLN A 61 -13.37 -1.69 24.05
C GLN A 61 -13.31 -1.80 22.52
N TRP A 62 -13.68 -2.95 21.94
CA TRP A 62 -13.76 -3.10 20.49
C TRP A 62 -15.10 -2.61 19.95
N ASN A 63 -15.04 -1.70 19.00
CA ASN A 63 -16.22 -1.06 18.42
C ASN A 63 -16.81 -1.76 17.18
N ARG A 64 -16.36 -3.00 16.90
CA ARG A 64 -16.74 -3.84 15.76
C ARG A 64 -16.37 -3.25 14.39
N ARG A 65 -15.34 -2.43 14.34
CA ARG A 65 -14.81 -1.85 13.10
C ARG A 65 -13.44 -2.45 12.79
N LEU A 66 -13.18 -2.60 11.51
CA LEU A 66 -11.94 -3.16 10.98
C LEU A 66 -11.30 -2.17 10.01
N LEU A 67 -10.05 -1.82 10.26
CA LEU A 67 -9.18 -1.14 9.31
C LEU A 67 -8.35 -2.20 8.58
N VAL A 68 -8.39 -2.18 7.25
CA VAL A 68 -7.52 -3.02 6.41
C VAL A 68 -6.44 -2.13 5.80
N THR A 69 -5.18 -2.44 6.09
CA THR A 69 -4.04 -1.68 5.58
C THR A 69 -3.49 -2.31 4.30
N HIS A 70 -3.11 -1.47 3.36
CA HIS A 70 -2.59 -1.86 2.05
C HIS A 70 -1.24 -1.21 1.81
N GLY A 71 -0.31 -1.96 1.19
CA GLY A 71 1.00 -1.44 0.81
C GLY A 71 0.98 -0.61 -0.46
N GLY A 72 2.10 0.02 -0.76
CA GLY A 72 2.24 0.95 -1.87
C GLY A 72 2.73 0.36 -3.19
N ASN A 73 3.08 -0.90 -3.24
CA ASN A 73 3.67 -1.54 -4.41
C ASN A 73 2.71 -2.52 -5.08
N CYS A 74 2.97 -2.78 -6.37
CA CYS A 74 2.33 -3.81 -7.16
C CYS A 74 3.43 -4.56 -7.91
N ARG A 75 3.79 -5.74 -7.42
CA ARG A 75 4.85 -6.59 -7.99
C ARG A 75 4.30 -7.98 -8.31
N GLY A 76 5.00 -8.71 -9.12
CA GLY A 76 4.69 -10.10 -9.47
C GLY A 76 5.68 -11.10 -8.88
N ASP A 77 6.27 -10.82 -7.71
CA ASP A 77 7.18 -11.74 -7.07
C ASP A 77 6.45 -12.87 -6.33
N ARG A 78 7.19 -13.87 -5.89
CA ARG A 78 6.66 -15.04 -5.17
C ARG A 78 7.23 -15.17 -3.77
N ASP A 79 7.92 -14.16 -3.31
CA ASP A 79 8.51 -14.17 -2.00
C ASP A 79 7.43 -14.01 -0.93
N THR A 80 7.54 -14.78 0.13
CA THR A 80 6.71 -14.59 1.31
C THR A 80 7.26 -13.46 2.15
N SER A 81 6.37 -12.66 2.74
CA SER A 81 6.81 -11.56 3.60
C SER A 81 5.82 -11.27 4.73
N SER A 82 6.28 -10.51 5.70
CA SER A 82 5.41 -9.98 6.74
C SER A 82 4.52 -8.88 6.17
N PRO A 83 3.21 -8.92 6.47
CA PRO A 83 2.30 -7.87 6.04
C PRO A 83 2.64 -6.54 6.70
N ARG A 84 2.47 -5.45 5.97
CA ARG A 84 2.57 -4.11 6.53
C ARG A 84 1.36 -3.80 7.40
N THR A 85 1.59 -3.14 8.50
CA THR A 85 0.53 -2.72 9.42
C THR A 85 0.26 -1.23 9.36
N ASP A 86 1.24 -0.47 8.91
CA ASP A 86 1.13 0.96 8.62
C ASP A 86 0.63 1.18 7.18
N ASP A 87 -0.06 2.28 6.95
CA ASP A 87 -0.33 2.78 5.61
C ASP A 87 1.01 3.16 4.94
N TYR A 88 1.19 2.83 3.65
CA TYR A 88 2.40 3.22 2.93
C TYR A 88 2.61 4.74 2.89
N ALA A 89 1.53 5.52 2.87
CA ALA A 89 1.62 6.96 3.02
C ALA A 89 2.20 7.35 4.40
N GLY A 90 2.12 6.49 5.38
CA GLY A 90 2.77 6.62 6.68
C GLY A 90 4.29 6.58 6.64
N THR A 91 4.87 6.19 5.52
CA THR A 91 6.32 6.26 5.30
C THR A 91 6.78 7.59 4.71
N ILE A 92 5.88 8.54 4.45
CA ILE A 92 6.26 9.89 4.05
C ILE A 92 6.85 10.61 5.27
N PRO A 93 8.17 10.89 5.28
CA PRO A 93 8.81 11.51 6.42
C PRO A 93 8.15 12.84 6.81
N GLY A 94 7.86 13.01 8.09
CA GLY A 94 7.34 14.25 8.63
C GLY A 94 5.81 14.37 8.68
N ASN A 95 5.05 13.33 8.33
CA ASN A 95 3.60 13.32 8.55
C ASN A 95 3.17 12.25 9.57
N PRO A 96 3.26 12.53 10.87
CA PRO A 96 2.98 11.56 11.93
C PRO A 96 1.52 11.08 11.97
N LEU A 97 0.58 11.83 11.39
CA LEU A 97 -0.84 11.44 11.33
C LEU A 97 -1.06 10.27 10.36
N ILE A 98 -0.23 10.17 9.35
CA ILE A 98 -0.30 9.10 8.36
C ILE A 98 0.55 7.91 8.82
N GLU A 99 1.75 8.17 9.35
CA GLU A 99 2.70 7.14 9.82
C GLU A 99 2.13 6.21 10.91
N GLN A 100 1.07 6.63 11.58
CA GLN A 100 0.50 5.91 12.71
C GLN A 100 -1.00 5.62 12.54
N SER A 101 -1.48 5.54 11.30
CA SER A 101 -2.90 5.32 11.04
C SER A 101 -3.47 4.10 11.77
N TYR A 102 -2.73 2.99 11.82
CA TYR A 102 -3.12 1.79 12.55
C TYR A 102 -3.11 1.98 14.08
N ILE A 103 -2.16 2.74 14.62
CA ILE A 103 -2.09 3.08 16.06
C ILE A 103 -3.30 3.93 16.45
N THR A 104 -3.62 4.92 15.64
CA THR A 104 -4.80 5.77 15.85
C THR A 104 -6.09 4.96 15.80
N ALA A 105 -6.25 4.08 14.82
CA ALA A 105 -7.41 3.20 14.70
C ALA A 105 -7.55 2.29 15.92
N LEU A 106 -6.47 1.65 16.36
CA LEU A 106 -6.45 0.83 17.58
C LEU A 106 -6.86 1.66 18.80
N GLY A 107 -6.32 2.86 18.96
CA GLY A 107 -6.66 3.76 20.07
C GLY A 107 -8.14 4.15 20.11
N LEU A 108 -8.80 4.18 18.97
CA LEU A 108 -10.24 4.43 18.85
C LEU A 108 -11.10 3.16 19.04
N GLY A 109 -10.49 2.01 19.29
CA GLY A 109 -11.21 0.74 19.49
C GLY A 109 -11.49 -0.04 18.20
N TRP A 110 -10.83 0.30 17.09
CA TRP A 110 -10.88 -0.51 15.87
C TRP A 110 -9.90 -1.67 16.00
N SER A 111 -10.15 -2.73 15.24
CA SER A 111 -9.12 -3.71 14.92
C SER A 111 -8.43 -3.36 13.61
N VAL A 112 -7.22 -3.87 13.42
CA VAL A 112 -6.43 -3.68 12.20
C VAL A 112 -6.09 -5.04 11.61
N LEU A 113 -6.29 -5.20 10.33
CA LEU A 113 -5.98 -6.39 9.56
C LEU A 113 -5.04 -6.03 8.41
N SER A 114 -4.04 -6.84 8.21
CA SER A 114 -3.14 -6.74 7.07
C SER A 114 -2.81 -8.14 6.55
N THR A 115 -2.76 -8.29 5.23
CA THR A 115 -2.22 -9.50 4.60
C THR A 115 -1.07 -9.12 3.69
N ALA A 116 -0.06 -9.97 3.56
CA ALA A 116 1.08 -9.70 2.70
C ALA A 116 0.65 -9.54 1.23
N GLN A 117 -0.36 -10.29 0.80
CA GLN A 117 -0.90 -10.19 -0.57
C GLN A 117 -1.55 -8.85 -0.88
N LEU A 118 -2.03 -8.12 0.13
CA LEU A 118 -2.61 -6.78 -0.01
C LEU A 118 -1.56 -5.67 0.14
N ASN A 119 -0.41 -5.95 0.76
CA ASN A 119 0.51 -4.93 1.20
C ASN A 119 1.80 -4.82 0.40
N LEU A 120 2.44 -5.91 0.09
CA LEU A 120 3.70 -5.88 -0.66
C LEU A 120 3.51 -6.22 -2.13
N GLY A 121 2.25 -6.47 -2.52
CA GLY A 121 1.92 -6.68 -3.89
C GLY A 121 2.76 -7.78 -4.51
N HIS A 122 2.90 -8.93 -3.82
CA HIS A 122 3.51 -10.10 -4.41
C HIS A 122 2.85 -10.48 -5.73
N ASN A 123 1.67 -9.95 -5.96
CA ASN A 123 1.01 -9.98 -7.24
C ASN A 123 -0.04 -8.87 -7.32
N CYS A 124 -0.34 -8.40 -8.54
CA CYS A 124 -1.43 -7.46 -8.81
C CYS A 124 -2.68 -8.19 -9.31
N ASN A 125 -2.85 -9.46 -8.98
CA ASN A 125 -4.01 -10.24 -9.36
C ASN A 125 -5.19 -9.91 -8.44
N LEU A 126 -6.18 -9.22 -8.98
CA LEU A 126 -7.37 -8.77 -8.27
C LEU A 126 -8.12 -9.90 -7.55
N SER A 127 -8.33 -11.03 -8.21
CA SER A 127 -9.07 -12.17 -7.63
C SER A 127 -8.32 -12.74 -6.43
N TYR A 128 -7.02 -12.86 -6.55
CA TYR A 128 -6.18 -13.39 -5.49
C TYR A 128 -6.10 -12.46 -4.27
N GLN A 129 -5.99 -11.15 -4.52
CA GLN A 129 -6.03 -10.15 -3.46
C GLN A 129 -7.38 -10.14 -2.74
N ALA A 130 -8.49 -10.20 -3.49
CA ALA A 130 -9.83 -10.25 -2.92
C ALA A 130 -10.06 -11.53 -2.12
N GLU A 131 -9.59 -12.68 -2.61
CA GLU A 131 -9.65 -13.96 -1.89
C GLU A 131 -8.87 -13.89 -0.57
N SER A 132 -7.65 -13.37 -0.59
CA SER A 132 -6.85 -13.17 0.63
C SER A 132 -7.57 -12.29 1.65
N LEU A 133 -8.22 -11.21 1.21
CA LEU A 133 -9.02 -10.36 2.09
C LEU A 133 -10.24 -11.09 2.66
N MET A 134 -10.97 -11.83 1.82
CA MET A 134 -12.14 -12.60 2.27
C MET A 134 -11.76 -13.64 3.34
N MET A 135 -10.72 -14.42 3.09
CA MET A 135 -10.21 -15.41 4.04
C MET A 135 -9.80 -14.77 5.37
N ALA A 136 -9.09 -13.65 5.31
CA ALA A 136 -8.64 -12.94 6.51
C ALA A 136 -9.83 -12.33 7.29
N LYS A 137 -10.84 -11.81 6.62
CA LYS A 137 -12.06 -11.31 7.26
C LYS A 137 -12.89 -12.43 7.87
N GLU A 138 -12.99 -13.57 7.19
CA GLU A 138 -13.67 -14.75 7.73
C GLU A 138 -12.97 -15.22 9.00
N ARG A 139 -11.66 -15.39 8.97
CA ARG A 139 -10.85 -15.71 10.15
C ARG A 139 -11.06 -14.69 11.26
N PHE A 140 -11.12 -13.40 10.94
CA PHE A 140 -11.36 -12.35 11.91
C PHE A 140 -12.73 -12.52 12.59
N ILE A 141 -13.79 -12.73 11.81
CA ILE A 141 -15.15 -12.88 12.32
C ILE A 141 -15.29 -14.12 13.19
N GLU A 142 -14.73 -15.24 12.78
CA GLU A 142 -14.72 -16.49 13.54
C GLU A 142 -14.01 -16.37 14.89
N GLN A 143 -12.98 -15.57 14.98
CA GLN A 143 -12.18 -15.42 16.18
C GLN A 143 -12.64 -14.29 17.09
N TYR A 144 -13.05 -13.16 16.50
CA TYR A 144 -13.29 -11.91 17.25
C TYR A 144 -14.75 -11.47 17.25
N GLY A 145 -15.55 -11.92 16.28
CA GLY A 145 -16.97 -11.60 16.17
C GLY A 145 -17.34 -10.77 14.96
N GLU A 146 -18.62 -10.50 14.82
CA GLU A 146 -19.19 -9.82 13.66
C GLU A 146 -18.68 -8.38 13.50
N LEU A 147 -18.35 -8.04 12.27
CA LEU A 147 -17.90 -6.70 11.84
C LEU A 147 -19.11 -5.80 11.51
N ARG A 148 -19.08 -4.59 12.00
CA ARG A 148 -20.04 -3.55 11.63
C ARG A 148 -19.60 -2.81 10.37
N TYR A 149 -18.32 -2.45 10.29
CA TYR A 149 -17.73 -1.76 9.15
C TYR A 149 -16.30 -2.25 8.90
N THR A 150 -15.94 -2.34 7.63
CA THR A 150 -14.58 -2.54 7.15
C THR A 150 -14.18 -1.35 6.30
N VAL A 151 -13.08 -0.70 6.65
CA VAL A 151 -12.52 0.43 5.91
C VAL A 151 -11.13 0.04 5.41
N GLY A 152 -10.86 0.26 4.12
CA GLY A 152 -9.54 0.12 3.55
C GLY A 152 -8.75 1.42 3.64
N THR A 153 -7.45 1.35 3.88
CA THR A 153 -6.51 2.47 3.76
C THR A 153 -5.27 2.05 2.99
N GLY A 154 -4.69 2.94 2.22
CA GLY A 154 -3.47 2.69 1.46
C GLY A 154 -3.17 3.74 0.40
N CYS A 155 -1.90 3.82 0.03
CA CYS A 155 -1.35 4.76 -0.94
C CYS A 155 -0.88 4.01 -2.19
N SER A 156 -0.89 4.66 -3.36
CA SER A 156 -0.31 4.18 -4.61
C SER A 156 -0.87 2.80 -5.03
N GLY A 157 -0.06 1.76 -5.06
CA GLY A 157 -0.52 0.38 -5.32
C GLY A 157 -1.59 -0.10 -4.34
N GLY A 158 -1.55 0.34 -3.07
CA GLY A 158 -2.60 0.07 -2.09
C GLY A 158 -3.91 0.77 -2.42
N ALA A 159 -3.88 1.97 -3.00
CA ALA A 159 -5.07 2.65 -3.51
C ALA A 159 -5.66 1.89 -4.71
N ILE A 160 -4.83 1.45 -5.65
CA ILE A 160 -5.24 0.62 -6.79
C ILE A 160 -5.94 -0.65 -6.29
N THR A 161 -5.30 -1.39 -5.38
CA THR A 161 -5.83 -2.65 -4.85
C THR A 161 -7.21 -2.47 -4.26
N GLN A 162 -7.39 -1.52 -3.34
CA GLN A 162 -8.68 -1.34 -2.67
C GLN A 162 -9.76 -0.79 -3.61
N ASN A 163 -9.43 0.10 -4.56
CA ASN A 163 -10.37 0.59 -5.58
C ASN A 163 -10.86 -0.56 -6.48
N MET A 164 -9.96 -1.39 -6.95
CA MET A 164 -10.29 -2.53 -7.80
C MET A 164 -11.11 -3.59 -7.06
N ILE A 165 -10.74 -3.91 -5.81
CA ILE A 165 -11.51 -4.85 -4.98
C ILE A 165 -12.90 -4.29 -4.69
N ALA A 166 -13.03 -3.03 -4.30
CA ALA A 166 -14.33 -2.43 -3.99
C ALA A 166 -15.26 -2.41 -5.20
N ASN A 167 -14.71 -2.19 -6.41
CA ASN A 167 -15.48 -2.20 -7.65
C ASN A 167 -15.92 -3.60 -8.08
N ALA A 168 -15.03 -4.58 -7.99
CA ALA A 168 -15.28 -5.93 -8.49
C ALA A 168 -15.97 -6.85 -7.46
N TYR A 169 -15.77 -6.60 -6.17
CA TYR A 169 -16.30 -7.40 -5.06
C TYR A 169 -17.04 -6.50 -4.06
N PRO A 170 -18.20 -5.96 -4.42
CA PRO A 170 -18.95 -5.03 -3.58
C PRO A 170 -19.34 -5.71 -2.25
N GLY A 171 -19.18 -4.94 -1.15
CA GLY A 171 -19.49 -5.41 0.19
C GLY A 171 -18.30 -5.89 1.01
N LEU A 172 -17.11 -6.05 0.41
CA LEU A 172 -15.90 -6.34 1.17
C LEU A 172 -15.46 -5.13 2.01
N TYR A 173 -15.63 -3.92 1.48
CA TYR A 173 -15.42 -2.67 2.19
C TYR A 173 -16.72 -1.89 2.30
N GLN A 174 -16.90 -1.15 3.39
CA GLN A 174 -17.94 -0.14 3.56
C GLN A 174 -17.39 1.28 3.37
N GLY A 175 -16.07 1.43 3.36
CA GLY A 175 -15.41 2.70 3.08
C GLY A 175 -13.98 2.49 2.62
N LEU A 176 -13.46 3.46 1.87
CA LEU A 176 -12.06 3.50 1.42
C LEU A 176 -11.46 4.84 1.79
N LEU A 177 -10.24 4.81 2.29
CA LEU A 177 -9.40 5.98 2.53
C LEU A 177 -8.14 5.85 1.68
N THR A 178 -8.25 6.22 0.41
CA THR A 178 -7.15 6.15 -0.54
C THR A 178 -6.30 7.40 -0.48
N THR A 179 -4.98 7.22 -0.38
CA THR A 179 -3.99 8.29 -0.51
C THR A 179 -3.09 8.02 -1.72
N CYS A 180 -2.43 9.04 -2.29
CA CYS A 180 -1.66 8.90 -3.53
C CYS A 180 -2.46 8.13 -4.61
N THR A 181 -3.70 8.52 -4.82
CA THR A 181 -4.72 7.68 -5.48
C THR A 181 -4.45 7.44 -6.95
N TYR A 182 -4.52 6.18 -7.35
CA TYR A 182 -4.66 5.72 -8.74
C TYR A 182 -5.95 4.90 -8.87
N PRO A 183 -6.67 5.01 -10.01
CA PRO A 183 -8.00 4.37 -10.13
C PRO A 183 -7.90 2.85 -10.28
N ASP A 184 -7.02 2.37 -11.15
CA ASP A 184 -6.84 0.97 -11.51
C ASP A 184 -5.50 0.73 -12.21
N VAL A 185 -5.15 -0.55 -12.42
CA VAL A 185 -3.88 -0.93 -13.05
C VAL A 185 -3.82 -0.49 -14.52
N MET A 186 -4.91 -0.62 -15.27
CA MET A 186 -4.88 -0.38 -16.72
C MET A 186 -4.75 1.11 -17.04
N SER A 187 -5.51 1.96 -16.36
CA SER A 187 -5.39 3.42 -16.52
C SER A 187 -4.02 3.91 -16.06
N THR A 188 -3.51 3.37 -14.97
CA THR A 188 -2.19 3.70 -14.42
C THR A 188 -1.07 3.26 -15.36
N ALA A 189 -1.14 2.05 -15.92
CA ALA A 189 -0.13 1.52 -16.83
C ALA A 189 -0.02 2.35 -18.12
N THR A 190 -1.14 2.76 -18.69
CA THR A 190 -1.14 3.64 -19.88
C THR A 190 -0.54 5.01 -19.58
N GLN A 191 -0.87 5.61 -18.44
CA GLN A 191 -0.28 6.87 -18.00
C GLN A 191 1.23 6.75 -17.81
N PHE A 192 1.71 5.66 -17.26
CA PHE A 192 3.15 5.44 -17.07
C PHE A 192 3.89 5.25 -18.39
N ALA A 193 3.27 4.57 -19.36
CA ALA A 193 3.82 4.47 -20.72
C ALA A 193 3.94 5.85 -21.39
N ASP A 194 2.91 6.70 -21.27
CA ASP A 194 2.94 8.06 -21.76
C ASP A 194 4.04 8.89 -21.07
N TYR A 195 4.19 8.76 -19.77
CA TYR A 195 5.25 9.43 -19.01
C TYR A 195 6.65 8.99 -19.47
N HIS A 196 6.84 7.70 -19.70
CA HIS A 196 8.10 7.18 -20.23
C HIS A 196 8.44 7.80 -21.60
N MET A 197 7.47 7.86 -22.50
CA MET A 197 7.67 8.49 -23.83
C MET A 197 7.97 9.98 -23.71
N LEU A 198 7.30 10.70 -22.82
CA LEU A 198 7.55 12.14 -22.59
C LEU A 198 8.94 12.40 -22.01
N LEU A 199 9.40 11.60 -21.04
CA LEU A 199 10.79 11.71 -20.53
C LEU A 199 11.81 11.50 -21.63
N ARG A 200 11.58 10.55 -22.54
CA ARG A 200 12.45 10.32 -23.71
C ARG A 200 12.39 11.46 -24.71
N TYR A 201 11.21 12.02 -24.95
CA TYR A 201 11.05 13.17 -25.83
C TYR A 201 11.76 14.40 -25.29
N PHE A 202 11.60 14.68 -24.02
CA PHE A 202 12.30 15.80 -23.37
C PHE A 202 13.79 15.53 -23.16
N GLY A 203 14.27 14.31 -23.31
CA GLY A 203 15.67 13.95 -23.13
C GLY A 203 16.16 14.07 -21.68
N LEU A 204 15.26 13.90 -20.72
CA LEU A 204 15.55 14.07 -19.31
C LEU A 204 16.23 12.83 -18.72
N ASN A 205 17.21 13.06 -17.84
CA ASN A 205 17.83 12.01 -17.05
C ASN A 205 17.03 11.81 -15.75
N VAL A 206 16.43 10.64 -15.61
CA VAL A 206 15.49 10.28 -14.55
C VAL A 206 16.11 10.35 -13.15
N GLU A 207 17.37 9.98 -13.02
CA GLU A 207 18.03 9.89 -11.70
C GLU A 207 18.11 11.23 -10.97
N ASN A 208 18.22 12.32 -11.73
CA ASN A 208 18.35 13.67 -11.16
C ASN A 208 17.01 14.37 -10.93
N LEU A 209 15.90 13.83 -11.44
CA LEU A 209 14.61 14.52 -11.46
C LEU A 209 13.69 14.14 -10.27
N GLN A 210 14.10 13.20 -9.45
CA GLN A 210 13.35 12.82 -8.23
C GLN A 210 13.42 13.92 -7.17
N ASP A 211 14.45 14.77 -7.22
CA ASP A 211 14.53 15.95 -6.38
C ASP A 211 13.99 17.17 -7.15
N PRO A 212 12.89 17.77 -6.68
CA PRO A 212 12.28 18.96 -7.32
C PRO A 212 13.24 20.13 -7.49
N SER A 213 14.29 20.24 -6.66
CA SER A 213 15.29 21.30 -6.76
C SER A 213 16.18 21.17 -8.02
N ASN A 214 16.21 20.00 -8.62
CA ASN A 214 16.98 19.73 -9.85
C ASN A 214 16.19 19.97 -11.13
N LEU A 215 14.93 20.38 -11.04
CA LEU A 215 14.10 20.64 -12.21
C LEU A 215 14.60 21.89 -12.95
N PRO A 216 14.97 21.78 -14.24
CA PRO A 216 15.36 22.94 -15.03
C PRO A 216 14.15 23.84 -15.30
N GLU A 217 14.34 25.15 -15.21
CA GLU A 217 13.31 26.14 -15.57
C GLU A 217 12.87 26.04 -17.04
N LEU A 218 13.83 25.67 -17.92
CA LEU A 218 13.62 25.46 -19.34
C LEU A 218 14.18 24.12 -19.77
N ILE A 219 13.42 23.39 -20.57
CA ILE A 219 13.85 22.13 -21.18
C ILE A 219 13.86 22.31 -22.70
N VAL A 220 14.93 21.86 -23.34
CA VAL A 220 15.01 21.74 -24.79
C VAL A 220 14.74 20.30 -25.15
N ALA A 221 13.59 20.06 -25.77
CA ALA A 221 13.21 18.73 -26.23
C ALA A 221 14.11 18.29 -27.42
N ARG A 222 14.06 17.00 -27.74
CA ARG A 222 14.91 16.41 -28.81
C ARG A 222 14.70 17.00 -30.18
N ASP A 223 13.53 17.58 -30.46
CA ASP A 223 13.21 18.27 -31.69
C ASP A 223 13.65 19.76 -31.69
N GLY A 224 14.29 20.22 -30.60
CA GLY A 224 14.74 21.59 -30.42
C GLY A 224 13.68 22.55 -29.86
N THR A 225 12.46 22.07 -29.58
CA THR A 225 11.43 22.90 -28.95
C THR A 225 11.78 23.19 -27.50
N ILE A 226 11.62 24.46 -27.10
CA ILE A 226 11.91 24.91 -25.74
C ILE A 226 10.59 24.95 -24.94
N TYR A 227 10.56 24.31 -23.80
CA TYR A 227 9.43 24.27 -22.88
C TYR A 227 9.78 24.86 -21.53
N THR A 228 8.90 25.70 -21.01
CA THR A 228 8.93 26.15 -19.62
C THR A 228 8.44 25.01 -18.71
N LEU A 229 8.72 25.09 -17.40
CA LEU A 229 8.20 24.14 -16.42
C LEU A 229 6.66 24.10 -16.39
N LEU A 230 5.99 25.26 -16.61
CA LEU A 230 4.53 25.31 -16.68
C LEU A 230 3.97 24.57 -17.88
N GLU A 231 4.60 24.70 -19.06
CA GLU A 231 4.21 23.97 -20.26
C GLU A 231 4.43 22.46 -20.09
N GLN A 232 5.53 22.07 -19.48
CA GLN A 232 5.78 20.66 -19.16
C GLN A 232 4.71 20.11 -18.21
N ASN A 233 4.41 20.82 -17.10
CA ASN A 233 3.38 20.43 -16.17
C ASN A 233 2.01 20.31 -16.85
N ALA A 234 1.70 21.20 -17.81
CA ALA A 234 0.47 21.11 -18.60
C ALA A 234 0.44 19.85 -19.49
N ILE A 235 1.58 19.47 -20.07
CA ILE A 235 1.70 18.25 -20.89
C ILE A 235 1.54 16.99 -20.02
N TYR A 236 2.18 16.94 -18.85
CA TYR A 236 2.04 15.83 -17.91
C TYR A 236 0.66 15.77 -17.20
N GLY A 237 -0.05 16.88 -17.19
CA GLY A 237 -1.39 16.97 -16.62
C GLY A 237 -1.48 17.37 -15.15
N HIS A 238 -0.36 17.62 -14.47
CA HIS A 238 -0.35 18.12 -13.09
C HIS A 238 0.96 18.83 -12.72
N LEU A 239 0.93 19.61 -11.60
CA LEU A 239 2.00 20.52 -11.19
C LEU A 239 3.34 19.85 -10.87
N ALA A 240 3.37 18.59 -10.55
CA ALA A 240 4.60 17.84 -10.29
C ALA A 240 4.83 16.75 -11.35
N GLY A 241 4.35 16.98 -12.58
CA GLY A 241 4.30 15.98 -13.62
C GLY A 241 5.66 15.34 -13.91
N VAL A 242 6.71 16.15 -14.04
CA VAL A 242 8.07 15.66 -14.32
C VAL A 242 8.59 14.79 -13.17
N VAL A 243 8.39 15.20 -11.91
CA VAL A 243 8.82 14.43 -10.73
C VAL A 243 8.05 13.12 -10.66
N ASN A 244 6.73 13.18 -10.83
CA ASN A 244 5.89 11.99 -10.81
C ASN A 244 6.23 11.04 -11.96
N ALA A 245 6.47 11.56 -13.15
CA ALA A 245 6.90 10.77 -14.29
C ALA A 245 8.24 10.07 -14.04
N SER A 246 9.21 10.75 -13.42
CA SER A 246 10.51 10.15 -13.13
C SER A 246 10.42 9.05 -12.05
N VAL A 247 9.62 9.25 -11.02
CA VAL A 247 9.37 8.22 -9.98
C VAL A 247 8.67 7.01 -10.59
N ALA A 248 7.66 7.23 -11.44
CA ALA A 248 6.94 6.16 -12.13
C ALA A 248 7.85 5.40 -13.10
N ASP A 249 8.66 6.13 -13.87
CA ASP A 249 9.62 5.54 -14.81
C ASP A 249 10.65 4.67 -14.08
N THR A 250 11.23 5.18 -13.00
CA THR A 250 12.17 4.41 -12.16
C THR A 250 11.51 3.17 -11.55
N ALA A 251 10.27 3.26 -11.12
CA ALA A 251 9.58 2.14 -10.49
C ALA A 251 9.20 1.01 -11.47
N LEU A 252 8.84 1.37 -12.72
CA LEU A 252 8.34 0.41 -13.70
C LEU A 252 9.34 0.09 -14.82
N PHE A 253 10.18 1.06 -15.17
CA PHE A 253 11.13 0.97 -16.26
C PHE A 253 12.57 1.27 -15.79
N GLY A 254 12.79 1.37 -14.49
CA GLY A 254 13.97 1.98 -13.86
C GLY A 254 15.31 1.44 -14.30
N GLU A 255 15.33 0.22 -14.72
CA GLU A 255 16.51 -0.37 -15.33
C GLU A 255 16.39 -0.48 -16.85
N ALA A 256 15.27 -0.07 -17.41
CA ALA A 256 15.07 -0.01 -18.87
C ALA A 256 15.87 1.11 -19.53
N VAL A 257 16.50 1.96 -18.74
CA VAL A 257 17.48 2.96 -19.21
C VAL A 257 18.85 2.31 -19.42
N ASP A 258 19.14 1.21 -18.73
CA ASP A 258 20.27 0.36 -19.03
C ASP A 258 19.88 -0.60 -20.18
N PRO A 259 20.56 -0.55 -21.33
CA PRO A 259 20.33 -1.49 -22.42
C PRO A 259 20.44 -2.98 -22.01
N ALA A 260 21.10 -3.26 -20.89
CA ALA A 260 21.24 -4.62 -20.36
C ALA A 260 20.04 -5.11 -19.52
N SER A 261 19.12 -4.20 -19.08
CA SER A 261 18.03 -4.57 -18.17
C SER A 261 16.64 -4.12 -18.63
N SER A 262 16.44 -4.03 -19.91
CA SER A 262 15.38 -3.27 -20.60
C SER A 262 13.94 -3.78 -20.51
N CYS A 263 13.59 -4.73 -19.69
CA CYS A 263 12.18 -5.13 -19.50
C CYS A 263 11.92 -5.62 -18.08
N GLY A 264 12.22 -4.78 -17.09
CA GLY A 264 11.91 -4.98 -15.69
C GLY A 264 11.66 -6.42 -15.23
N GLY A 265 12.71 -7.21 -15.04
CA GLY A 265 12.59 -8.59 -14.56
C GLY A 265 12.60 -9.68 -15.63
N VAL A 266 12.73 -9.34 -16.91
CA VAL A 266 12.96 -10.32 -17.98
C VAL A 266 14.46 -10.44 -18.23
N SER A 267 15.04 -11.60 -17.95
CA SER A 267 16.46 -11.86 -18.22
C SER A 267 16.75 -11.77 -19.73
N GLU A 268 18.01 -11.57 -20.11
CA GLU A 268 18.38 -11.56 -21.54
C GLU A 268 17.99 -12.87 -22.26
N GLU A 269 18.00 -13.98 -21.54
CA GLU A 269 17.65 -15.30 -22.07
C GLU A 269 16.15 -15.46 -22.33
N GLU A 270 15.32 -14.64 -21.65
CA GLU A 270 13.85 -14.65 -21.78
C GLU A 270 13.34 -13.60 -22.76
N ARG A 271 14.20 -12.70 -23.26
CA ARG A 271 13.81 -11.67 -24.23
C ARG A 271 13.65 -12.27 -25.62
N PHE A 272 12.71 -11.67 -26.36
CA PHE A 272 12.61 -11.97 -27.79
C PHE A 272 13.93 -11.62 -28.50
N ASP A 273 14.50 -12.59 -29.14
CA ASP A 273 15.63 -12.44 -30.05
C ASP A 273 15.40 -13.38 -31.23
N GLN A 274 15.49 -12.84 -32.44
CA GLN A 274 15.15 -13.56 -33.66
C GLN A 274 16.02 -14.83 -33.85
N ASP A 275 17.25 -14.81 -33.34
CA ASP A 275 18.23 -15.87 -33.54
C ASP A 275 18.32 -16.82 -32.34
N THR A 276 18.19 -16.29 -31.10
CA THR A 276 18.42 -17.05 -29.86
C THR A 276 17.17 -17.40 -29.11
N ASN A 277 16.10 -16.57 -29.18
CA ASN A 277 14.82 -16.78 -28.51
C ASN A 277 13.64 -16.26 -29.36
N PRO A 278 13.35 -16.92 -30.51
CA PRO A 278 12.32 -16.44 -31.45
C PRO A 278 10.88 -16.57 -30.93
N SER A 279 10.67 -17.20 -29.79
CA SER A 279 9.35 -17.33 -29.15
C SER A 279 9.13 -16.32 -28.00
N GLY A 280 10.17 -15.56 -27.61
CA GLY A 280 10.11 -14.52 -26.60
C GLY A 280 9.92 -15.01 -25.20
#